data_a80f2d5fc78c71dd892cb2cb219eb8c3
#
_entry.id   a80f2d5fc78c71dd892cb2cb219eb8c3
#
_cell.length_a   1.000
_cell.length_b   1.000
_cell.length_c   1.000
_cell.angle_alpha   90.00
_cell.angle_beta   90.00
_cell.angle_gamma   90.00
#
_symmetry.space_group_name_H-M   'P 1'
#
loop_
_entity.id
_entity.type
_entity.pdbx_description
1 polymer ?
#
loop_
_entity_poly.entity_id
_entity_poly.type
_entity_poly.pdbx_seq_one_letter_code
_entity_poly.pdbx_strand_id
1 'polypeptide(L)'
;MTIKVLNEPSPKLLTTWYAEQVTQGKIKTSKYVKKECERHLRYLENGGKWVFDEELAHRPIRFIEKFCKPSKGSKRQLVLQPWQHFIIGSLFGWVHKETKLRRFKEALLFMGRKNGKTTTISGVANYAVSQDGENGAEIHLLANVMKQARILFDESKAMIKASPKLRENFRPLRDEIHYDATISKIMPQASDSDKLDGLNTHMGIFDEIHEFKDYKLISVIKNSRAARLQPLLIYITTAGYQLDGPLVDMVEAGRDTLDQIIEDERTFYYLASLDDDDDINDSSNWIKANPNLGVSIDLDEMKEEWEKAKRTPAERGDFITKRFNIFANNDEMSFIDYPTLQKNNEIISLDELEGRPCTIGYDLSETEDFTAACATFALDNGKVAVLTHSWIPKHKVEYSNEKIPYREWEEDGLLTIQDKPYIDYQDVLNWIIKMNEHYVVEKITYDRANAFKLNQELKNYGFETEETRQGALTLSPALKDLKEMFLDGKIIFNNNPLMKWY
;
A
#
# COMPACT_ATOMS: atom_id res chain seq x y z
N MET A 1 -3.89 -11.39 -28.35
CA MET A 1 -5.33 -11.45 -28.66
C MET A 1 -6.07 -10.63 -27.60
N THR A 2 -6.87 -9.66 -28.03
CA THR A 2 -7.68 -8.84 -27.14
C THR A 2 -8.79 -9.71 -26.53
N ILE A 3 -8.95 -9.67 -25.20
CA ILE A 3 -10.08 -10.33 -24.54
C ILE A 3 -11.34 -9.77 -25.17
N LYS A 4 -12.24 -10.65 -25.65
CA LYS A 4 -13.55 -10.20 -26.12
C LYS A 4 -14.30 -9.63 -24.92
N VAL A 5 -14.40 -8.32 -24.85
CA VAL A 5 -15.19 -7.61 -23.83
C VAL A 5 -16.64 -8.13 -23.94
N LEU A 6 -17.20 -8.55 -22.80
CA LEU A 6 -18.61 -8.93 -22.75
C LEU A 6 -19.47 -7.67 -22.75
N ASN A 7 -20.39 -7.60 -23.69
CA ASN A 7 -21.40 -6.54 -23.78
C ASN A 7 -22.73 -6.94 -23.16
N GLU A 8 -22.95 -8.23 -22.95
CA GLU A 8 -24.15 -8.83 -22.36
C GLU A 8 -23.75 -9.88 -21.30
N PRO A 9 -24.59 -10.15 -20.29
CA PRO A 9 -24.38 -11.19 -19.31
C PRO A 9 -24.17 -12.56 -19.96
N SER A 10 -23.16 -13.28 -19.48
CA SER A 10 -22.92 -14.63 -19.98
C SER A 10 -23.95 -15.62 -19.41
N PRO A 11 -24.63 -16.42 -20.25
CA PRO A 11 -25.52 -17.47 -19.76
C PRO A 11 -24.77 -18.61 -19.05
N LYS A 12 -23.43 -18.69 -19.24
CA LYS A 12 -22.55 -19.69 -18.65
C LYS A 12 -21.65 -19.10 -17.61
N LEU A 13 -21.34 -19.88 -16.59
CA LEU A 13 -20.28 -19.56 -15.65
C LEU A 13 -18.93 -19.54 -16.38
N LEU A 14 -18.13 -18.48 -16.15
CA LEU A 14 -16.84 -18.31 -16.81
C LEU A 14 -15.65 -18.48 -15.86
N THR A 15 -15.86 -18.94 -14.63
CA THR A 15 -14.81 -19.08 -13.60
C THR A 15 -13.68 -20.00 -14.07
N THR A 16 -13.99 -21.27 -14.34
CA THR A 16 -13.00 -22.23 -14.80
C THR A 16 -12.48 -21.90 -16.21
N TRP A 17 -13.37 -21.47 -17.12
CA TRP A 17 -12.98 -21.03 -18.44
C TRP A 17 -11.93 -19.90 -18.41
N TYR A 18 -12.13 -18.91 -17.53
CA TYR A 18 -11.14 -17.83 -17.37
C TYR A 18 -9.79 -18.37 -16.93
N ALA A 19 -9.77 -19.24 -15.91
CA ALA A 19 -8.56 -19.86 -15.41
C ALA A 19 -7.81 -20.63 -16.51
N GLU A 20 -8.53 -21.40 -17.33
CA GLU A 20 -7.96 -22.11 -18.48
C GLU A 20 -7.37 -21.17 -19.54
N GLN A 21 -8.08 -20.08 -19.88
CA GLN A 21 -7.56 -19.14 -20.88
C GLN A 21 -6.31 -18.40 -20.38
N VAL A 22 -6.25 -18.06 -19.09
CA VAL A 22 -5.08 -17.41 -18.46
C VAL A 22 -3.89 -18.37 -18.44
N THR A 23 -4.08 -19.61 -18.00
CA THR A 23 -2.99 -20.60 -17.91
C THR A 23 -2.45 -20.99 -19.28
N GLN A 24 -3.31 -21.02 -20.31
CA GLN A 24 -2.93 -21.24 -21.71
C GLN A 24 -2.28 -20.00 -22.36
N GLY A 25 -2.13 -18.87 -21.64
CA GLY A 25 -1.57 -17.63 -22.17
C GLY A 25 -2.44 -16.90 -23.19
N LYS A 26 -3.73 -17.27 -23.32
CA LYS A 26 -4.68 -16.61 -24.22
C LYS A 26 -5.22 -15.30 -23.64
N ILE A 27 -5.26 -15.19 -22.33
CA ILE A 27 -5.56 -13.96 -21.59
C ILE A 27 -4.28 -13.54 -20.84
N LYS A 28 -3.79 -12.33 -21.12
CA LYS A 28 -2.62 -11.76 -20.48
C LYS A 28 -3.00 -11.25 -19.09
N THR A 29 -2.29 -11.71 -18.07
CA THR A 29 -2.45 -11.31 -16.66
C THR A 29 -1.09 -11.20 -15.97
N SER A 30 -1.06 -10.66 -14.74
CA SER A 30 0.13 -10.73 -13.90
C SER A 30 0.49 -12.18 -13.55
N LYS A 31 1.75 -12.41 -13.18
CA LYS A 31 2.28 -13.69 -12.72
C LYS A 31 1.41 -14.31 -11.60
N TYR A 32 1.00 -13.50 -10.63
CA TYR A 32 0.26 -14.01 -9.47
C TYR A 32 -1.23 -14.27 -9.76
N VAL A 33 -1.87 -13.50 -10.64
CA VAL A 33 -3.22 -13.86 -11.14
C VAL A 33 -3.17 -15.19 -11.87
N LYS A 34 -2.15 -15.42 -12.69
CA LYS A 34 -1.95 -16.72 -13.38
C LYS A 34 -1.78 -17.85 -12.36
N LYS A 35 -0.98 -17.67 -11.33
CA LYS A 35 -0.78 -18.69 -10.28
C LYS A 35 -2.06 -19.01 -9.50
N GLU A 36 -2.94 -18.02 -9.23
CA GLU A 36 -4.23 -18.27 -8.61
C GLU A 36 -5.15 -19.06 -9.56
N CYS A 37 -5.10 -18.79 -10.87
CA CYS A 37 -5.80 -19.60 -11.87
C CYS A 37 -5.26 -21.05 -11.91
N GLU A 38 -3.96 -21.24 -11.88
CA GLU A 38 -3.32 -22.56 -11.78
C GLU A 38 -3.71 -23.28 -10.48
N ARG A 39 -3.80 -22.55 -9.36
CA ARG A 39 -4.29 -23.08 -8.09
C ARG A 39 -5.73 -23.56 -8.19
N HIS A 40 -6.62 -22.80 -8.83
CA HIS A 40 -8.00 -23.19 -9.07
C HIS A 40 -8.07 -24.51 -9.87
N LEU A 41 -7.34 -24.61 -10.98
CA LEU A 41 -7.33 -25.80 -11.84
C LEU A 41 -6.75 -27.04 -11.12
N ARG A 42 -5.66 -26.86 -10.36
CA ARG A 42 -5.06 -27.93 -9.56
C ARG A 42 -6.04 -28.49 -8.53
N TYR A 43 -6.87 -27.64 -7.88
CA TYR A 43 -7.89 -28.09 -6.94
C TYR A 43 -9.10 -28.73 -7.62
N LEU A 44 -9.40 -28.41 -8.88
CA LEU A 44 -10.40 -29.15 -9.65
C LEU A 44 -9.98 -30.62 -9.90
N GLU A 45 -8.70 -30.84 -10.15
CA GLU A 45 -8.14 -32.19 -10.35
C GLU A 45 -8.00 -32.93 -9.01
N ASN A 46 -7.49 -32.26 -7.97
CA ASN A 46 -7.23 -32.87 -6.67
C ASN A 46 -7.55 -31.90 -5.52
N GLY A 47 -8.82 -31.68 -5.29
CA GLY A 47 -9.31 -30.72 -4.27
C GLY A 47 -9.32 -31.22 -2.83
N GLY A 48 -8.95 -32.51 -2.57
CA GLY A 48 -8.99 -33.07 -1.24
C GLY A 48 -10.39 -33.00 -0.61
N LYS A 49 -10.55 -32.22 0.47
CA LYS A 49 -11.83 -31.96 1.14
C LYS A 49 -12.70 -30.90 0.45
N TRP A 50 -12.17 -30.21 -0.56
CA TRP A 50 -12.84 -29.13 -1.27
C TRP A 50 -13.41 -29.61 -2.60
N VAL A 51 -14.54 -29.04 -3.01
CA VAL A 51 -15.20 -29.27 -4.30
C VAL A 51 -15.69 -27.94 -4.84
N PHE A 52 -15.61 -27.78 -6.16
CA PHE A 52 -16.17 -26.61 -6.83
C PHE A 52 -17.61 -26.89 -7.24
N ASP A 53 -18.55 -26.13 -6.72
CA ASP A 53 -19.97 -26.19 -7.01
C ASP A 53 -20.32 -25.03 -7.95
N GLU A 54 -20.57 -25.35 -9.23
CA GLU A 54 -20.86 -24.35 -10.27
C GLU A 54 -22.17 -23.60 -10.02
N GLU A 55 -23.17 -24.22 -9.41
CA GLU A 55 -24.45 -23.54 -9.13
C GLU A 55 -24.26 -22.50 -8.01
N LEU A 56 -23.56 -22.85 -6.94
CA LEU A 56 -23.20 -21.91 -5.87
C LEU A 56 -22.31 -20.78 -6.41
N ALA A 57 -21.38 -21.08 -7.30
CA ALA A 57 -20.53 -20.09 -7.95
C ALA A 57 -21.33 -19.11 -8.82
N HIS A 58 -22.33 -19.60 -9.55
CA HIS A 58 -23.07 -18.82 -10.52
C HIS A 58 -24.21 -17.99 -9.90
N ARG A 59 -24.73 -18.40 -8.72
CA ARG A 59 -25.82 -17.69 -8.03
C ARG A 59 -25.55 -16.21 -7.78
N PRO A 60 -24.43 -15.80 -7.15
CA PRO A 60 -24.13 -14.37 -6.93
C PRO A 60 -23.92 -13.60 -8.23
N ILE A 61 -23.32 -14.22 -9.24
CA ILE A 61 -23.10 -13.61 -10.54
C ILE A 61 -24.43 -13.29 -11.21
N ARG A 62 -25.33 -14.28 -11.32
CA ARG A 62 -26.69 -14.10 -11.88
C ARG A 62 -27.50 -13.07 -11.09
N PHE A 63 -27.37 -13.06 -9.76
CA PHE A 63 -28.04 -12.07 -8.92
C PHE A 63 -27.58 -10.66 -9.25
N ILE A 64 -26.26 -10.45 -9.32
CA ILE A 64 -25.67 -9.13 -9.59
C ILE A 64 -26.08 -8.65 -10.98
N GLU A 65 -25.91 -9.47 -12.01
CA GLU A 65 -26.23 -9.09 -13.39
C GLU A 65 -27.73 -8.86 -13.62
N LYS A 66 -28.59 -9.60 -12.93
CA LYS A 66 -30.03 -9.50 -13.09
C LYS A 66 -30.65 -8.36 -12.28
N PHE A 67 -30.16 -8.12 -11.08
CA PHE A 67 -30.83 -7.23 -10.12
C PHE A 67 -30.04 -5.96 -9.80
N CYS A 68 -28.69 -5.99 -9.81
CA CYS A 68 -27.89 -4.83 -9.51
C CYS A 68 -27.70 -3.95 -10.75
N LYS A 69 -28.07 -2.68 -10.66
CA LYS A 69 -27.89 -1.71 -11.74
C LYS A 69 -26.79 -0.73 -11.32
N PRO A 70 -25.85 -0.37 -12.23
CA PRO A 70 -24.83 0.62 -11.90
C PRO A 70 -25.49 1.97 -11.56
N SER A 71 -24.96 2.64 -10.55
CA SER A 71 -25.47 3.95 -10.11
C SER A 71 -25.00 5.09 -11.02
N LYS A 72 -23.92 4.88 -11.75
CA LYS A 72 -23.24 5.88 -12.58
C LYS A 72 -23.02 5.37 -14.01
N GLY A 73 -22.88 6.32 -14.94
CA GLY A 73 -22.65 6.01 -16.34
C GLY A 73 -23.94 5.75 -17.14
N SER A 74 -23.75 5.43 -18.43
CA SER A 74 -24.87 5.23 -19.40
C SER A 74 -25.41 3.80 -19.42
N LYS A 75 -24.67 2.84 -18.86
CA LYS A 75 -25.08 1.41 -18.88
C LYS A 75 -26.24 1.18 -17.92
N ARG A 76 -27.28 0.52 -18.41
CA ARG A 76 -28.47 0.17 -17.60
C ARG A 76 -28.39 -1.16 -16.88
N GLN A 77 -27.38 -1.96 -17.17
CA GLN A 77 -27.14 -3.30 -16.65
C GLN A 77 -25.67 -3.51 -16.33
N LEU A 78 -25.39 -4.20 -15.23
CA LEU A 78 -24.06 -4.70 -14.95
C LEU A 78 -23.80 -5.94 -15.79
N VAL A 79 -22.66 -5.95 -16.48
CA VAL A 79 -22.16 -7.10 -17.20
C VAL A 79 -20.82 -7.46 -16.58
N LEU A 80 -20.77 -8.55 -15.86
CA LEU A 80 -19.54 -9.02 -15.21
C LEU A 80 -18.60 -9.60 -16.25
N GLN A 81 -17.37 -9.15 -16.25
CA GLN A 81 -16.33 -9.64 -17.15
C GLN A 81 -15.77 -10.98 -16.66
N PRO A 82 -15.09 -11.77 -17.50
CA PRO A 82 -14.60 -13.09 -17.12
C PRO A 82 -13.73 -13.12 -15.86
N TRP A 83 -12.91 -12.10 -15.62
CA TRP A 83 -12.10 -12.00 -14.41
C TRP A 83 -12.96 -11.80 -13.14
N GLN A 84 -14.11 -11.11 -13.25
CA GLN A 84 -15.06 -10.96 -12.15
C GLN A 84 -15.81 -12.27 -11.89
N HIS A 85 -16.15 -13.03 -12.94
CA HIS A 85 -16.65 -14.40 -12.78
C HIS A 85 -15.64 -15.29 -12.06
N PHE A 86 -14.34 -15.15 -12.36
CA PHE A 86 -13.30 -15.91 -11.68
C PHE A 86 -13.22 -15.58 -10.18
N ILE A 87 -13.22 -14.31 -9.81
CA ILE A 87 -13.21 -13.91 -8.41
C ILE A 87 -14.47 -14.38 -7.69
N ILE A 88 -15.65 -13.95 -8.15
CA ILE A 88 -16.92 -14.21 -7.47
C ILE A 88 -17.19 -15.72 -7.45
N GLY A 89 -17.00 -16.39 -8.59
CA GLY A 89 -17.21 -17.82 -8.69
C GLY A 89 -16.28 -18.63 -7.80
N SER A 90 -15.02 -18.23 -7.67
CA SER A 90 -14.09 -18.88 -6.75
C SER A 90 -14.49 -18.70 -5.29
N LEU A 91 -14.88 -17.47 -4.89
CA LEU A 91 -15.26 -17.18 -3.50
C LEU A 91 -16.51 -17.93 -3.04
N PHE A 92 -17.47 -18.13 -3.91
CA PHE A 92 -18.76 -18.74 -3.56
C PHE A 92 -18.90 -20.20 -4.00
N GLY A 93 -18.14 -20.64 -5.02
CA GLY A 93 -18.25 -21.99 -5.57
C GLY A 93 -17.36 -23.03 -4.90
N TRP A 94 -16.22 -22.66 -4.32
CA TRP A 94 -15.41 -23.60 -3.58
C TRP A 94 -15.99 -23.87 -2.20
N VAL A 95 -16.42 -25.11 -1.93
CA VAL A 95 -17.06 -25.54 -0.68
C VAL A 95 -16.49 -26.84 -0.17
N HIS A 96 -16.66 -27.10 1.11
CA HIS A 96 -16.32 -28.39 1.74
C HIS A 96 -17.29 -29.48 1.24
N LYS A 97 -16.78 -30.65 0.86
CA LYS A 97 -17.56 -31.75 0.27
C LYS A 97 -18.77 -32.19 1.12
N GLU A 98 -18.60 -32.27 2.43
CA GLU A 98 -19.63 -32.76 3.36
C GLU A 98 -20.52 -31.63 3.88
N THR A 99 -19.91 -30.56 4.43
CA THR A 99 -20.67 -29.51 5.10
C THR A 99 -21.25 -28.47 4.16
N LYS A 100 -20.80 -28.43 2.90
CA LYS A 100 -21.13 -27.41 1.88
C LYS A 100 -20.79 -25.98 2.31
N LEU A 101 -20.02 -25.81 3.39
CA LEU A 101 -19.57 -24.49 3.82
C LEU A 101 -18.44 -23.98 2.93
N ARG A 102 -18.39 -22.66 2.78
CA ARG A 102 -17.41 -21.95 1.96
C ARG A 102 -15.97 -22.26 2.37
N ARG A 103 -15.14 -22.52 1.33
CA ARG A 103 -13.71 -22.72 1.51
C ARG A 103 -13.02 -21.44 1.97
N PHE A 104 -13.16 -20.36 1.19
CA PHE A 104 -12.45 -19.10 1.45
C PHE A 104 -13.14 -18.31 2.56
N LYS A 105 -12.35 -17.90 3.56
CA LYS A 105 -12.76 -17.03 4.65
C LYS A 105 -12.24 -15.61 4.50
N GLU A 106 -11.22 -15.45 3.67
CA GLU A 106 -10.61 -14.16 3.36
C GLU A 106 -10.30 -14.06 1.86
N ALA A 107 -10.31 -12.84 1.33
CA ALA A 107 -9.93 -12.55 -0.05
C ALA A 107 -9.23 -11.21 -0.16
N LEU A 108 -8.07 -11.17 -0.81
CA LEU A 108 -7.37 -9.93 -1.18
C LEU A 108 -7.55 -9.67 -2.67
N LEU A 109 -8.21 -8.55 -2.99
CA LEU A 109 -8.43 -8.09 -4.37
C LEU A 109 -7.59 -6.84 -4.61
N PHE A 110 -6.38 -7.05 -5.07
CA PHE A 110 -5.35 -6.04 -5.29
C PHE A 110 -5.22 -5.77 -6.79
N MET A 111 -5.65 -4.59 -7.25
CA MET A 111 -5.62 -4.20 -8.66
C MET A 111 -5.70 -2.67 -8.81
N GLY A 112 -5.26 -2.15 -9.95
CA GLY A 112 -5.24 -0.73 -10.26
C GLY A 112 -6.58 -0.01 -10.04
N ARG A 113 -6.55 1.31 -9.97
CA ARG A 113 -7.76 2.14 -9.84
C ARG A 113 -8.65 2.06 -11.08
N LYS A 114 -9.95 2.39 -10.92
CA LYS A 114 -10.97 2.43 -11.99
C LYS A 114 -11.34 1.05 -12.59
N ASN A 115 -10.92 -0.06 -11.99
CA ASN A 115 -11.28 -1.41 -12.45
C ASN A 115 -12.69 -1.86 -11.99
N GLY A 116 -13.52 -0.99 -11.44
CA GLY A 116 -14.89 -1.33 -11.04
C GLY A 116 -15.01 -2.13 -9.75
N LYS A 117 -13.98 -2.14 -8.89
CA LYS A 117 -13.98 -2.83 -7.59
C LYS A 117 -15.23 -2.51 -6.76
N THR A 118 -15.45 -1.23 -6.51
CA THR A 118 -16.56 -0.73 -5.67
C THR A 118 -17.92 -1.22 -6.18
N THR A 119 -18.20 -1.07 -7.47
CA THR A 119 -19.47 -1.49 -8.07
C THR A 119 -19.69 -3.00 -7.97
N THR A 120 -18.65 -3.79 -8.28
CA THR A 120 -18.73 -5.27 -8.20
C THR A 120 -18.98 -5.73 -6.77
N ILE A 121 -18.21 -5.21 -5.82
CA ILE A 121 -18.27 -5.64 -4.41
C ILE A 121 -19.54 -5.13 -3.71
N SER A 122 -20.07 -3.97 -4.09
CA SER A 122 -21.41 -3.53 -3.63
C SER A 122 -22.51 -4.50 -4.08
N GLY A 123 -22.39 -5.06 -5.29
CA GLY A 123 -23.29 -6.13 -5.74
C GLY A 123 -23.14 -7.41 -4.92
N VAL A 124 -21.91 -7.79 -4.55
CA VAL A 124 -21.64 -8.93 -3.67
C VAL A 124 -22.23 -8.68 -2.27
N ALA A 125 -22.11 -7.47 -1.70
CA ALA A 125 -22.70 -7.11 -0.41
C ALA A 125 -24.24 -7.26 -0.43
N ASN A 126 -24.89 -6.79 -1.50
CA ASN A 126 -26.34 -6.92 -1.68
C ASN A 126 -26.77 -8.41 -1.82
N TYR A 127 -25.95 -9.24 -2.47
CA TYR A 127 -26.19 -10.68 -2.53
C TYR A 127 -26.02 -11.32 -1.14
N ALA A 128 -24.93 -11.03 -0.46
CA ALA A 128 -24.56 -11.65 0.81
C ALA A 128 -25.61 -11.41 1.90
N VAL A 129 -26.13 -10.18 2.00
CA VAL A 129 -27.14 -9.83 3.01
C VAL A 129 -28.50 -10.50 2.77
N SER A 130 -28.78 -10.95 1.54
CA SER A 130 -30.12 -11.44 1.15
C SER A 130 -30.17 -12.89 0.71
N GLN A 131 -29.11 -13.46 0.17
CA GLN A 131 -29.15 -14.74 -0.57
C GLN A 131 -28.07 -15.73 -0.13
N ASP A 132 -27.16 -15.37 0.80
CA ASP A 132 -26.04 -16.23 1.21
C ASP A 132 -26.43 -17.29 2.27
N GLY A 133 -27.72 -17.36 2.63
CA GLY A 133 -28.27 -18.41 3.49
C GLY A 133 -28.08 -18.21 4.99
N GLU A 134 -27.71 -17.00 5.44
CA GLU A 134 -27.47 -16.68 6.83
C GLU A 134 -28.57 -15.75 7.37
N ASN A 135 -29.18 -16.12 8.50
CA ASN A 135 -30.15 -15.24 9.19
C ASN A 135 -29.42 -14.23 10.07
N GLY A 136 -29.96 -13.01 10.15
CA GLY A 136 -29.34 -11.94 10.93
C GLY A 136 -27.94 -11.59 10.43
N ALA A 137 -27.68 -11.73 9.13
CA ALA A 137 -26.38 -11.43 8.55
C ALA A 137 -26.04 -9.95 8.71
N GLU A 138 -24.87 -9.66 9.29
CA GLU A 138 -24.30 -8.31 9.37
C GLU A 138 -23.19 -8.18 8.33
N ILE A 139 -23.39 -7.24 7.40
CA ILE A 139 -22.41 -6.90 6.37
C ILE A 139 -21.80 -5.56 6.74
N HIS A 140 -20.51 -5.54 7.07
CA HIS A 140 -19.78 -4.34 7.44
C HIS A 140 -18.96 -3.84 6.26
N LEU A 141 -19.19 -2.61 5.84
CA LEU A 141 -18.41 -1.90 4.82
C LEU A 141 -17.41 -1.00 5.55
N LEU A 142 -16.15 -1.35 5.48
CA LEU A 142 -15.08 -0.84 6.35
C LEU A 142 -14.06 0.00 5.57
N ALA A 143 -13.67 1.12 6.13
CA ALA A 143 -12.57 1.95 5.62
C ALA A 143 -11.87 2.68 6.77
N ASN A 144 -10.74 3.31 6.47
CA ASN A 144 -10.00 4.10 7.46
C ASN A 144 -10.85 5.28 8.00
N VAL A 145 -11.61 5.93 7.13
CA VAL A 145 -12.51 7.03 7.49
C VAL A 145 -13.96 6.77 7.03
N MET A 146 -14.95 7.23 7.80
CA MET A 146 -16.38 7.01 7.53
C MET A 146 -16.81 7.48 6.13
N LYS A 147 -16.26 8.60 5.63
CA LYS A 147 -16.56 9.11 4.29
C LYS A 147 -16.24 8.09 3.19
N GLN A 148 -15.17 7.33 3.36
CA GLN A 148 -14.75 6.28 2.44
C GLN A 148 -15.68 5.07 2.52
N ALA A 149 -15.96 4.58 3.74
CA ALA A 149 -16.89 3.45 3.95
C ALA A 149 -18.28 3.73 3.33
N ARG A 150 -18.73 4.98 3.36
CA ARG A 150 -19.99 5.42 2.72
C ARG A 150 -19.98 5.29 1.20
N ILE A 151 -18.85 5.28 0.52
CA ILE A 151 -18.81 5.13 -0.94
C ILE A 151 -19.38 3.78 -1.36
N LEU A 152 -18.97 2.69 -0.73
CA LEU A 152 -19.53 1.35 -0.95
C LEU A 152 -21.00 1.27 -0.52
N PHE A 153 -21.32 1.87 0.63
CA PHE A 153 -22.68 1.89 1.16
C PHE A 153 -23.66 2.61 0.23
N ASP A 154 -23.28 3.79 -0.26
CA ASP A 154 -24.12 4.58 -1.15
C ASP A 154 -24.27 3.91 -2.52
N GLU A 155 -23.25 3.22 -3.02
CA GLU A 155 -23.34 2.42 -4.24
C GLU A 155 -24.31 1.24 -4.06
N SER A 156 -24.20 0.48 -2.96
CA SER A 156 -25.14 -0.60 -2.61
C SER A 156 -26.58 -0.09 -2.53
N LYS A 157 -26.76 1.04 -1.86
CA LYS A 157 -28.07 1.73 -1.70
C LYS A 157 -28.63 2.21 -3.05
N ALA A 158 -27.77 2.76 -3.91
CA ALA A 158 -28.17 3.22 -5.25
C ALA A 158 -28.60 2.04 -6.14
N MET A 159 -27.89 0.92 -6.11
CA MET A 159 -28.27 -0.32 -6.83
C MET A 159 -29.65 -0.82 -6.40
N ILE A 160 -29.93 -0.83 -5.09
CA ILE A 160 -31.22 -1.23 -4.55
C ILE A 160 -32.33 -0.29 -5.04
N LYS A 161 -32.09 1.03 -4.95
CA LYS A 161 -33.06 2.04 -5.41
C LYS A 161 -33.34 1.98 -6.91
N ALA A 162 -32.37 1.61 -7.71
CA ALA A 162 -32.49 1.50 -9.16
C ALA A 162 -33.21 0.21 -9.61
N SER A 163 -33.32 -0.82 -8.75
CA SER A 163 -33.92 -2.11 -9.06
C SER A 163 -35.31 -2.26 -8.41
N PRO A 164 -36.42 -2.34 -9.18
CA PRO A 164 -37.75 -2.58 -8.61
C PRO A 164 -37.81 -3.83 -7.72
N LYS A 165 -37.22 -4.93 -8.13
CA LYS A 165 -37.18 -6.20 -7.40
C LYS A 165 -36.44 -6.11 -6.06
N LEU A 166 -35.33 -5.36 -6.01
CA LEU A 166 -34.60 -5.18 -4.75
C LEU A 166 -35.37 -4.24 -3.81
N ARG A 167 -36.02 -3.16 -4.34
CA ARG A 167 -36.80 -2.24 -3.52
C ARG A 167 -37.99 -2.89 -2.80
N GLU A 168 -38.55 -3.95 -3.35
CA GLU A 168 -39.67 -4.69 -2.72
C GLU A 168 -39.23 -5.37 -1.41
N ASN A 169 -37.96 -5.74 -1.28
CA ASN A 169 -37.44 -6.59 -0.20
C ASN A 169 -36.42 -5.90 0.70
N PHE A 170 -35.87 -4.78 0.26
CA PHE A 170 -34.87 -4.04 1.00
C PHE A 170 -35.39 -2.70 1.49
N ARG A 171 -34.98 -2.31 2.69
CA ARG A 171 -35.32 -1.02 3.30
C ARG A 171 -34.04 -0.19 3.53
N PRO A 172 -33.61 0.62 2.55
CA PRO A 172 -32.43 1.47 2.68
C PRO A 172 -32.72 2.69 3.54
N LEU A 173 -32.16 2.74 4.74
CA LEU A 173 -32.18 3.86 5.68
C LEU A 173 -30.98 4.80 5.46
N ARG A 174 -30.82 5.78 6.35
CA ARG A 174 -29.71 6.73 6.27
C ARG A 174 -28.35 6.06 6.47
N ASP A 175 -28.23 5.25 7.50
CA ASP A 175 -26.97 4.67 7.97
C ASP A 175 -26.95 3.13 7.94
N GLU A 176 -28.05 2.49 7.55
CA GLU A 176 -28.20 1.05 7.41
C GLU A 176 -29.07 0.69 6.20
N ILE A 177 -28.84 -0.48 5.63
CA ILE A 177 -29.73 -1.10 4.66
C ILE A 177 -30.22 -2.40 5.29
N HIS A 178 -31.52 -2.52 5.49
CA HIS A 178 -32.16 -3.70 6.06
C HIS A 178 -32.69 -4.63 4.98
N TYR A 179 -32.56 -5.92 5.22
CA TYR A 179 -33.26 -6.99 4.50
C TYR A 179 -34.13 -7.73 5.52
N ASP A 180 -35.41 -7.33 5.58
CA ASP A 180 -36.32 -7.70 6.69
C ASP A 180 -36.65 -9.19 6.70
N ALA A 181 -36.60 -9.90 5.54
CA ALA A 181 -36.92 -11.33 5.46
C ALA A 181 -36.04 -12.23 6.32
N THR A 182 -34.79 -11.83 6.56
CA THR A 182 -33.82 -12.57 7.40
C THR A 182 -33.27 -11.74 8.55
N ILE A 183 -33.83 -10.55 8.81
CA ILE A 183 -33.38 -9.60 9.86
C ILE A 183 -31.88 -9.26 9.66
N SER A 184 -31.47 -9.13 8.41
CA SER A 184 -30.08 -8.88 8.02
C SER A 184 -29.87 -7.41 7.65
N LYS A 185 -28.61 -6.93 7.73
CA LYS A 185 -28.30 -5.51 7.48
C LYS A 185 -26.91 -5.28 6.89
N ILE A 186 -26.78 -4.17 6.16
CA ILE A 186 -25.49 -3.63 5.67
C ILE A 186 -25.24 -2.31 6.40
N MET A 187 -24.03 -2.09 6.89
CA MET A 187 -23.63 -0.90 7.65
C MET A 187 -22.25 -0.42 7.25
N PRO A 188 -22.03 0.90 7.07
CA PRO A 188 -20.69 1.47 6.96
C PRO A 188 -20.05 1.57 8.34
N GLN A 189 -18.76 1.30 8.45
CA GLN A 189 -17.96 1.38 9.67
C GLN A 189 -16.57 1.99 9.37
N ALA A 190 -15.98 2.68 10.33
CA ALA A 190 -14.65 3.25 10.19
C ALA A 190 -13.79 3.02 11.43
N SER A 191 -12.47 3.16 11.28
CA SER A 191 -11.50 2.95 12.36
C SER A 191 -11.67 3.90 13.55
N ASP A 192 -12.23 5.09 13.30
CA ASP A 192 -12.51 6.13 14.29
C ASP A 192 -13.82 5.96 15.05
N SER A 193 -14.56 4.87 14.80
CA SER A 193 -15.81 4.61 15.51
C SER A 193 -15.58 3.92 16.86
N ASP A 194 -15.94 4.58 17.94
CA ASP A 194 -15.77 4.15 19.34
C ASP A 194 -16.58 2.89 19.76
N LYS A 195 -17.31 2.25 18.84
CA LYS A 195 -18.27 1.17 19.16
C LYS A 195 -18.14 -0.02 18.20
N LEU A 196 -16.98 -0.65 18.24
CA LEU A 196 -16.75 -1.87 17.44
C LEU A 196 -16.93 -3.17 18.25
N ASP A 197 -17.24 -3.06 19.55
CA ASP A 197 -17.53 -4.21 20.40
C ASP A 197 -18.96 -4.74 20.17
N GLY A 198 -19.09 -6.07 20.16
CA GLY A 198 -20.37 -6.75 20.02
C GLY A 198 -20.86 -6.96 18.58
N LEU A 199 -20.02 -6.74 17.57
CA LEU A 199 -20.32 -7.06 16.18
C LEU A 199 -20.43 -8.58 15.96
N ASN A 200 -21.29 -8.98 15.01
CA ASN A 200 -21.46 -10.38 14.60
C ASN A 200 -21.34 -10.47 13.06
N THR A 201 -20.12 -10.29 12.58
CA THR A 201 -19.82 -10.12 11.16
C THR A 201 -20.01 -11.38 10.33
N HIS A 202 -20.98 -11.36 9.41
CA HIS A 202 -21.07 -12.38 8.35
C HIS A 202 -20.16 -12.06 7.18
N MET A 203 -20.15 -10.79 6.74
CA MET A 203 -19.19 -10.34 5.72
C MET A 203 -18.60 -8.98 6.11
N GLY A 204 -17.28 -8.89 6.08
CA GLY A 204 -16.53 -7.64 6.23
C GLY A 204 -15.87 -7.27 4.90
N ILE A 205 -16.11 -6.06 4.42
CA ILE A 205 -15.52 -5.54 3.18
C ILE A 205 -14.66 -4.33 3.54
N PHE A 206 -13.35 -4.48 3.46
CA PHE A 206 -12.38 -3.44 3.72
C PHE A 206 -12.02 -2.73 2.41
N ASP A 207 -12.32 -1.45 2.32
CA ASP A 207 -11.98 -0.62 1.17
C ASP A 207 -10.72 0.19 1.42
N GLU A 208 -9.87 0.28 0.41
CA GLU A 208 -8.59 0.99 0.40
C GLU A 208 -7.69 0.59 1.59
N ILE A 209 -7.47 -0.74 1.75
CA ILE A 209 -6.66 -1.30 2.85
C ILE A 209 -5.23 -0.70 2.92
N HIS A 210 -4.74 -0.10 1.83
CA HIS A 210 -3.45 0.60 1.80
C HIS A 210 -3.39 1.85 2.69
N GLU A 211 -4.55 2.35 3.16
CA GLU A 211 -4.62 3.48 4.10
C GLU A 211 -4.56 3.02 5.58
N PHE A 212 -4.60 1.71 5.84
CA PHE A 212 -4.59 1.17 7.19
C PHE A 212 -3.15 1.04 7.70
N LYS A 213 -2.85 1.73 8.81
CA LYS A 213 -1.52 1.73 9.43
C LYS A 213 -1.30 0.55 10.36
N ASP A 214 -2.36 -0.03 10.91
CA ASP A 214 -2.28 -1.12 11.88
C ASP A 214 -3.43 -2.13 11.69
N TYR A 215 -3.36 -3.22 12.44
CA TYR A 215 -4.32 -4.32 12.41
C TYR A 215 -5.52 -4.16 13.34
N LYS A 216 -5.69 -3.04 14.06
CA LYS A 216 -6.71 -2.91 15.11
C LYS A 216 -8.12 -3.19 14.58
N LEU A 217 -8.58 -2.44 13.58
CA LEU A 217 -9.91 -2.66 13.00
C LEU A 217 -10.04 -4.05 12.38
N ILE A 218 -9.00 -4.50 11.67
CA ILE A 218 -8.97 -5.83 11.03
C ILE A 218 -9.16 -6.92 12.09
N SER A 219 -8.45 -6.84 13.22
CA SER A 219 -8.52 -7.82 14.30
C SER A 219 -9.89 -7.85 14.97
N VAL A 220 -10.50 -6.69 15.22
CA VAL A 220 -11.86 -6.62 15.79
C VAL A 220 -12.86 -7.33 14.87
N ILE A 221 -12.83 -7.06 13.57
CA ILE A 221 -13.73 -7.70 12.61
C ILE A 221 -13.41 -9.19 12.44
N LYS A 222 -12.13 -9.58 12.42
CA LYS A 222 -11.75 -11.01 12.41
C LYS A 222 -12.31 -11.77 13.61
N ASN A 223 -12.28 -11.19 14.79
CA ASN A 223 -12.79 -11.81 16.01
C ASN A 223 -14.34 -11.85 16.03
N SER A 224 -15.00 -10.83 15.52
CA SER A 224 -16.48 -10.72 15.51
C SER A 224 -17.19 -11.77 14.63
N ARG A 225 -16.46 -12.45 13.74
CA ARG A 225 -17.01 -13.49 12.84
C ARG A 225 -17.12 -14.89 13.45
N ALA A 226 -16.65 -15.10 14.67
CA ALA A 226 -16.48 -16.44 15.27
C ALA A 226 -17.79 -17.24 15.41
N ALA A 227 -18.92 -16.57 15.56
CA ALA A 227 -20.24 -17.20 15.67
C ALA A 227 -20.89 -17.56 14.32
N ARG A 228 -20.29 -17.17 13.19
CA ARG A 228 -20.83 -17.40 11.86
C ARG A 228 -20.30 -18.69 11.23
N LEU A 229 -21.16 -19.42 10.50
CA LEU A 229 -20.77 -20.68 9.87
C LEU A 229 -19.83 -20.47 8.68
N GLN A 230 -20.13 -19.48 7.84
CA GLN A 230 -19.36 -19.21 6.61
C GLN A 230 -19.05 -17.72 6.41
N PRO A 231 -18.37 -17.07 7.38
CA PRO A 231 -18.02 -15.67 7.25
C PRO A 231 -17.01 -15.44 6.13
N LEU A 232 -17.03 -14.22 5.55
CA LEU A 232 -16.08 -13.83 4.50
C LEU A 232 -15.58 -12.41 4.74
N LEU A 233 -14.26 -12.22 4.73
CA LEU A 233 -13.63 -10.90 4.72
C LEU A 233 -13.03 -10.65 3.34
N ILE A 234 -13.35 -9.50 2.75
CA ILE A 234 -12.85 -9.09 1.44
C ILE A 234 -12.07 -7.80 1.62
N TYR A 235 -10.82 -7.82 1.23
CA TYR A 235 -9.94 -6.64 1.21
C TYR A 235 -9.82 -6.16 -0.23
N ILE A 236 -10.29 -4.94 -0.53
CA ILE A 236 -10.19 -4.34 -1.86
C ILE A 236 -9.30 -3.12 -1.82
N THR A 237 -8.33 -3.04 -2.72
CA THR A 237 -7.35 -1.97 -2.68
C THR A 237 -6.56 -1.82 -3.98
N THR A 238 -5.81 -0.73 -4.04
CA THR A 238 -4.65 -0.54 -4.92
C THR A 238 -3.38 -0.58 -4.08
N ALA A 239 -2.22 -0.57 -4.72
CA ALA A 239 -0.97 -0.25 -4.05
C ALA A 239 -1.04 1.13 -3.39
N GLY A 240 -0.28 1.30 -2.33
CA GLY A 240 -0.14 2.55 -1.58
C GLY A 240 1.32 3.01 -1.54
N TYR A 241 1.55 4.05 -0.73
CA TYR A 241 2.87 4.62 -0.50
C TYR A 241 3.54 4.07 0.76
N GLN A 242 2.79 3.34 1.58
CA GLN A 242 3.35 2.66 2.74
C GLN A 242 4.05 1.38 2.29
N LEU A 243 5.28 1.19 2.75
CA LEU A 243 6.11 0.01 2.49
C LEU A 243 6.08 -0.98 3.65
N ASP A 244 5.31 -0.67 4.67
CA ASP A 244 5.03 -1.47 5.86
C ASP A 244 3.52 -1.51 6.13
N GLY A 245 3.09 -2.41 7.02
CA GLY A 245 1.71 -2.49 7.46
C GLY A 245 0.85 -3.53 6.74
N PRO A 246 -0.47 -3.56 7.07
CA PRO A 246 -1.34 -4.68 6.76
C PRO A 246 -1.40 -5.07 5.28
N LEU A 247 -1.40 -4.11 4.35
CA LEU A 247 -1.46 -4.44 2.93
C LEU A 247 -0.19 -5.11 2.43
N VAL A 248 0.99 -4.61 2.84
CA VAL A 248 2.27 -5.18 2.40
C VAL A 248 2.38 -6.62 2.87
N ASP A 249 2.12 -6.87 4.16
CA ASP A 249 2.12 -8.21 4.75
C ASP A 249 1.13 -9.15 4.03
N MET A 250 -0.08 -8.66 3.70
CA MET A 250 -1.08 -9.47 2.97
C MET A 250 -0.64 -9.79 1.54
N VAL A 251 0.01 -8.87 0.84
CA VAL A 251 0.52 -9.11 -0.52
C VAL A 251 1.69 -10.09 -0.50
N GLU A 252 2.62 -9.94 0.47
CA GLU A 252 3.73 -10.88 0.65
C GLU A 252 3.22 -12.29 0.98
N ALA A 253 2.33 -12.44 1.96
CA ALA A 253 1.70 -13.72 2.29
C ALA A 253 0.96 -14.33 1.08
N GLY A 254 0.33 -13.50 0.26
CA GLY A 254 -0.32 -13.93 -0.98
C GLY A 254 0.69 -14.45 -2.01
N ARG A 255 1.81 -13.76 -2.19
CA ARG A 255 2.90 -14.21 -3.08
C ARG A 255 3.48 -15.54 -2.61
N ASP A 256 3.80 -15.65 -1.32
CA ASP A 256 4.35 -16.88 -0.72
C ASP A 256 3.38 -18.06 -0.82
N THR A 257 2.08 -17.82 -0.62
CA THR A 257 1.03 -18.85 -0.81
C THR A 257 0.96 -19.29 -2.26
N LEU A 258 0.97 -18.38 -3.22
CA LEU A 258 0.87 -18.67 -4.64
C LEU A 258 2.18 -19.27 -5.20
N ASP A 259 3.31 -18.96 -4.59
CA ASP A 259 4.61 -19.59 -4.86
C ASP A 259 4.79 -20.94 -4.14
N GLN A 260 3.77 -21.37 -3.35
CA GLN A 260 3.76 -22.62 -2.59
C GLN A 260 4.86 -22.69 -1.52
N ILE A 261 5.33 -21.54 -1.00
CA ILE A 261 6.28 -21.45 0.10
C ILE A 261 5.53 -21.67 1.43
N ILE A 262 4.33 -21.09 1.56
CA ILE A 262 3.44 -21.31 2.70
C ILE A 262 2.12 -21.95 2.25
N GLU A 263 1.48 -22.70 3.14
CA GLU A 263 0.18 -23.33 2.86
C GLU A 263 -0.95 -22.49 3.48
N ASP A 264 -1.78 -21.89 2.60
CA ASP A 264 -3.02 -21.23 2.99
C ASP A 264 -4.15 -21.63 2.05
N GLU A 265 -5.02 -22.54 2.52
CA GLU A 265 -6.19 -22.99 1.77
C GLU A 265 -7.39 -22.04 1.91
N ARG A 266 -7.35 -21.07 2.85
CA ARG A 266 -8.53 -20.33 3.28
C ARG A 266 -8.59 -18.89 2.78
N THR A 267 -7.52 -18.39 2.17
CA THR A 267 -7.46 -17.05 1.58
C THR A 267 -7.38 -17.14 0.05
N PHE A 268 -8.18 -16.32 -0.60
CA PHE A 268 -8.15 -16.13 -2.07
C PHE A 268 -7.35 -14.88 -2.39
N TYR A 269 -6.45 -14.96 -3.37
CA TYR A 269 -5.58 -13.88 -3.76
C TYR A 269 -5.75 -13.51 -5.23
N TYR A 270 -6.22 -12.30 -5.52
CA TYR A 270 -6.23 -11.74 -6.87
C TYR A 270 -5.28 -10.55 -6.93
N LEU A 271 -4.01 -10.82 -7.27
CA LEU A 271 -2.92 -9.84 -7.23
C LEU A 271 -2.59 -9.36 -8.65
N ALA A 272 -3.37 -8.41 -9.14
CA ALA A 272 -3.22 -7.80 -10.46
C ALA A 272 -2.32 -6.56 -10.38
N SER A 273 -1.07 -6.69 -10.80
CA SER A 273 -0.05 -5.65 -10.89
C SER A 273 0.76 -5.83 -12.16
N LEU A 274 1.57 -4.87 -12.55
CA LEU A 274 2.68 -5.17 -13.45
C LEU A 274 3.65 -6.12 -12.74
N ASP A 275 4.31 -6.98 -13.51
CA ASP A 275 5.35 -7.85 -12.99
C ASP A 275 6.70 -7.10 -12.99
N ASP A 276 7.66 -7.55 -12.16
CA ASP A 276 8.92 -6.83 -11.94
C ASP A 276 9.78 -6.71 -13.21
N ASP A 277 9.61 -7.62 -14.17
CA ASP A 277 10.31 -7.66 -15.46
C ASP A 277 9.56 -6.96 -16.60
N ASP A 278 8.39 -6.38 -16.34
CA ASP A 278 7.62 -5.69 -17.37
C ASP A 278 8.19 -4.30 -17.69
N ASP A 279 8.31 -4.01 -18.99
CA ASP A 279 8.51 -2.61 -19.40
C ASP A 279 7.22 -1.80 -19.15
N ILE A 280 7.32 -0.83 -18.24
CA ILE A 280 6.20 0.06 -17.88
C ILE A 280 5.74 0.95 -19.03
N ASN A 281 6.58 1.18 -20.05
CA ASN A 281 6.24 1.96 -21.25
C ASN A 281 5.54 1.13 -22.33
N ASP A 282 5.60 -0.20 -22.25
CA ASP A 282 4.81 -1.06 -23.13
C ASP A 282 3.37 -1.16 -22.65
N SER A 283 2.49 -0.39 -23.27
CA SER A 283 1.07 -0.36 -22.93
C SER A 283 0.35 -1.71 -23.07
N SER A 284 0.96 -2.69 -23.76
CA SER A 284 0.43 -4.06 -23.81
C SER A 284 0.53 -4.81 -22.48
N ASN A 285 1.39 -4.34 -21.55
CA ASN A 285 1.53 -4.89 -20.20
C ASN A 285 0.46 -4.36 -19.23
N TRP A 286 -0.10 -3.18 -19.50
CA TRP A 286 -0.97 -2.47 -18.55
C TRP A 286 -2.25 -3.22 -18.17
N ILE A 287 -2.68 -4.16 -19.03
CA ILE A 287 -3.81 -5.06 -18.75
C ILE A 287 -3.56 -5.96 -17.54
N LYS A 288 -2.28 -6.25 -17.20
CA LYS A 288 -1.92 -7.07 -16.05
C LYS A 288 -2.37 -6.45 -14.72
N ALA A 289 -2.25 -5.13 -14.60
CA ALA A 289 -2.72 -4.37 -13.44
C ALA A 289 -4.19 -3.92 -13.57
N ASN A 290 -4.70 -3.88 -14.81
CA ASN A 290 -5.99 -3.31 -15.15
C ASN A 290 -6.87 -4.28 -15.93
N PRO A 291 -7.44 -5.31 -15.27
CA PRO A 291 -8.25 -6.32 -15.95
C PRO A 291 -9.51 -5.78 -16.62
N ASN A 292 -9.90 -4.54 -16.33
CA ASN A 292 -11.01 -3.81 -16.97
C ASN A 292 -10.57 -2.84 -18.09
N LEU A 293 -9.32 -2.95 -18.55
CA LEU A 293 -8.83 -2.17 -19.68
C LEU A 293 -9.65 -2.50 -20.96
N GLY A 294 -10.15 -1.49 -21.65
CA GLY A 294 -11.08 -1.63 -22.75
C GLY A 294 -12.56 -1.80 -22.35
N VAL A 295 -12.88 -1.83 -21.05
CA VAL A 295 -14.25 -1.92 -20.50
C VAL A 295 -14.65 -0.65 -19.77
N SER A 296 -13.97 -0.33 -18.67
CA SER A 296 -14.16 0.89 -17.87
C SER A 296 -12.95 1.82 -17.90
N ILE A 297 -11.84 1.38 -18.45
CA ILE A 297 -10.60 2.13 -18.63
C ILE A 297 -10.31 2.17 -20.11
N ASP A 298 -10.25 3.37 -20.67
CA ASP A 298 -9.84 3.59 -22.06
C ASP A 298 -8.30 3.57 -22.16
N LEU A 299 -7.77 2.83 -23.12
CA LEU A 299 -6.32 2.66 -23.28
C LEU A 299 -5.65 3.96 -23.78
N ASP A 300 -6.29 4.67 -24.68
CA ASP A 300 -5.68 5.86 -25.27
C ASP A 300 -5.70 7.02 -24.26
N GLU A 301 -6.80 7.14 -23.48
CA GLU A 301 -6.86 8.07 -22.35
C GLU A 301 -5.77 7.75 -21.31
N MET A 302 -5.56 6.46 -20.99
CA MET A 302 -4.53 6.02 -20.05
C MET A 302 -3.11 6.30 -20.58
N LYS A 303 -2.86 6.18 -21.90
CA LYS A 303 -1.59 6.57 -22.51
C LYS A 303 -1.33 8.08 -22.40
N GLU A 304 -2.35 8.89 -22.65
CA GLU A 304 -2.23 10.35 -22.50
C GLU A 304 -1.95 10.75 -21.05
N GLU A 305 -2.62 10.11 -20.08
CA GLU A 305 -2.35 10.31 -18.65
C GLU A 305 -0.89 9.95 -18.31
N TRP A 306 -0.36 8.84 -18.86
CA TRP A 306 1.02 8.40 -18.64
C TRP A 306 2.05 9.37 -19.24
N GLU A 307 1.84 9.84 -20.46
CA GLU A 307 2.75 10.80 -21.09
C GLU A 307 2.80 12.15 -20.34
N LYS A 308 1.73 12.53 -19.66
CA LYS A 308 1.73 13.68 -18.75
C LYS A 308 2.46 13.37 -17.45
N ALA A 309 2.16 12.24 -16.84
CA ALA A 309 2.71 11.83 -15.54
C ALA A 309 4.25 11.67 -15.58
N LYS A 310 4.81 11.21 -16.70
CA LYS A 310 6.28 11.10 -16.87
C LYS A 310 7.06 12.42 -16.71
N ARG A 311 6.37 13.57 -16.77
CA ARG A 311 7.03 14.89 -16.75
C ARG A 311 7.48 15.31 -15.35
N THR A 312 6.82 14.81 -14.30
CA THR A 312 7.16 15.14 -12.93
C THR A 312 7.28 13.86 -12.08
N PRO A 313 8.31 13.74 -11.22
CA PRO A 313 8.51 12.54 -10.41
C PRO A 313 7.28 12.19 -9.55
N ALA A 314 6.64 13.18 -8.92
CA ALA A 314 5.47 12.95 -8.07
C ALA A 314 4.26 12.41 -8.85
N GLU A 315 3.96 12.96 -10.05
CA GLU A 315 2.87 12.46 -10.89
C GLU A 315 3.18 11.07 -11.46
N ARG A 316 4.47 10.82 -11.78
CA ARG A 316 4.94 9.52 -12.24
C ARG A 316 4.77 8.46 -11.17
N GLY A 317 5.23 8.72 -9.94
CA GLY A 317 5.07 7.81 -8.79
C GLY A 317 3.58 7.53 -8.49
N ASP A 318 2.74 8.58 -8.50
CA ASP A 318 1.29 8.43 -8.30
C ASP A 318 0.64 7.55 -9.39
N PHE A 319 1.05 7.72 -10.64
CA PHE A 319 0.52 6.91 -11.75
C PHE A 319 0.96 5.45 -11.62
N ILE A 320 2.24 5.18 -11.34
CA ILE A 320 2.78 3.84 -11.15
C ILE A 320 2.04 3.12 -10.01
N THR A 321 1.89 3.78 -8.88
CA THR A 321 1.19 3.21 -7.72
C THR A 321 -0.28 2.94 -8.02
N LYS A 322 -1.00 3.89 -8.60
CA LYS A 322 -2.46 3.80 -8.74
C LYS A 322 -2.92 3.09 -10.00
N ARG A 323 -2.13 3.13 -11.10
CA ARG A 323 -2.50 2.55 -12.39
C ARG A 323 -1.79 1.24 -12.67
N PHE A 324 -0.49 1.15 -12.35
CA PHE A 324 0.27 -0.09 -12.53
C PHE A 324 0.24 -1.00 -11.31
N ASN A 325 -0.30 -0.47 -10.21
CA ASN A 325 -0.50 -1.20 -8.96
C ASN A 325 0.80 -1.75 -8.38
N ILE A 326 1.85 -0.95 -8.47
CA ILE A 326 3.17 -1.20 -7.89
C ILE A 326 3.29 -0.34 -6.64
N PHE A 327 3.79 -0.90 -5.54
CA PHE A 327 4.13 -0.08 -4.38
C PHE A 327 5.18 0.95 -4.81
N ALA A 328 4.98 2.20 -4.40
CA ALA A 328 5.98 3.24 -4.66
C ALA A 328 7.29 2.78 -4.02
N ASN A 329 8.29 2.50 -4.84
CA ASN A 329 9.63 2.30 -4.32
C ASN A 329 10.10 3.63 -3.73
N ASN A 330 10.82 3.59 -2.63
CA ASN A 330 11.50 4.76 -2.07
C ASN A 330 12.33 5.50 -3.15
N ASP A 331 12.82 4.77 -4.16
CA ASP A 331 13.58 5.34 -5.28
C ASP A 331 12.81 6.37 -6.12
N GLU A 332 11.48 6.27 -6.24
CA GLU A 332 10.69 7.24 -7.03
C GLU A 332 10.20 8.44 -6.21
N MET A 333 10.13 8.29 -4.89
CA MET A 333 9.84 9.37 -3.94
C MET A 333 11.09 9.90 -3.25
N SER A 334 12.21 9.20 -3.36
CA SER A 334 13.48 9.60 -2.75
C SER A 334 14.00 10.90 -3.39
N PHE A 335 14.67 11.69 -2.58
CA PHE A 335 15.31 12.93 -3.02
C PHE A 335 16.34 12.68 -4.13
N ILE A 336 17.08 11.53 -4.03
CA ILE A 336 18.06 11.05 -4.99
C ILE A 336 17.74 9.59 -5.33
N ASP A 337 17.66 9.25 -6.62
CA ASP A 337 17.46 7.87 -7.08
C ASP A 337 18.71 6.98 -6.86
N TYR A 338 18.49 5.68 -6.74
CA TYR A 338 19.57 4.72 -6.49
C TYR A 338 20.68 4.74 -7.54
N PRO A 339 20.43 4.83 -8.87
CA PRO A 339 21.47 4.98 -9.88
C PRO A 339 22.36 6.22 -9.67
N THR A 340 21.78 7.32 -9.23
CA THR A 340 22.51 8.56 -8.91
C THR A 340 23.32 8.40 -7.63
N LEU A 341 22.81 7.73 -6.60
CA LEU A 341 23.59 7.39 -5.40
C LEU A 341 24.79 6.51 -5.75
N GLN A 342 24.63 5.55 -6.66
CA GLN A 342 25.75 4.68 -7.12
C GLN A 342 26.85 5.45 -7.86
N LYS A 343 26.57 6.58 -8.50
CA LYS A 343 27.58 7.44 -9.10
C LYS A 343 28.46 8.14 -8.04
N ASN A 344 27.95 8.29 -6.83
CA ASN A 344 28.62 8.96 -5.70
C ASN A 344 29.22 7.94 -4.70
N ASN A 345 29.70 6.79 -5.19
CA ASN A 345 30.23 5.69 -4.38
C ASN A 345 31.73 5.81 -4.03
N GLU A 346 32.33 6.95 -4.31
CA GLU A 346 33.73 7.24 -3.96
C GLU A 346 33.90 7.25 -2.44
N ILE A 347 35.06 6.78 -1.99
CA ILE A 347 35.44 6.73 -0.57
C ILE A 347 36.64 7.65 -0.36
N ILE A 348 36.58 8.47 0.67
CA ILE A 348 37.69 9.31 1.12
C ILE A 348 38.14 8.86 2.51
N SER A 349 39.45 8.78 2.74
CA SER A 349 39.99 8.50 4.05
C SER A 349 39.81 9.70 4.99
N LEU A 350 39.53 9.44 6.27
CA LEU A 350 39.46 10.50 7.28
C LEU A 350 40.81 11.24 7.42
N ASP A 351 41.93 10.56 7.21
CA ASP A 351 43.26 11.19 7.23
C ASP A 351 43.43 12.23 6.12
N GLU A 352 42.75 12.09 4.99
CA GLU A 352 42.78 13.08 3.90
C GLU A 352 41.99 14.35 4.24
N LEU A 353 41.12 14.28 5.23
CA LEU A 353 40.31 15.41 5.72
C LEU A 353 40.97 16.09 6.94
N GLU A 354 41.97 15.48 7.57
CA GLU A 354 42.61 15.99 8.78
C GLU A 354 43.09 17.43 8.58
N GLY A 355 42.74 18.32 9.52
CA GLY A 355 43.08 19.74 9.48
C GLY A 355 42.36 20.58 8.41
N ARG A 356 41.44 19.98 7.59
CA ARG A 356 40.69 20.75 6.58
C ARG A 356 39.57 21.59 7.20
N PRO A 357 39.24 22.73 6.58
CA PRO A 357 38.08 23.51 6.98
C PRO A 357 36.78 22.77 6.66
N CYS A 358 35.81 22.87 7.57
CA CYS A 358 34.46 22.32 7.37
C CYS A 358 33.37 23.22 7.92
N THR A 359 32.19 23.07 7.38
CA THR A 359 30.95 23.63 7.93
C THR A 359 30.11 22.50 8.51
N ILE A 360 29.57 22.71 9.72
CA ILE A 360 28.67 21.73 10.35
C ILE A 360 27.23 22.25 10.27
N GLY A 361 26.29 21.37 9.95
CA GLY A 361 24.86 21.58 10.11
C GLY A 361 24.28 20.58 11.09
N TYR A 362 23.30 20.98 11.92
CA TYR A 362 22.56 20.03 12.75
C TYR A 362 21.07 20.35 12.79
N ASP A 363 20.29 19.29 12.98
CA ASP A 363 18.84 19.30 13.19
C ASP A 363 18.48 18.48 14.43
N LEU A 364 17.64 19.04 15.32
CA LEU A 364 17.34 18.47 16.64
C LEU A 364 15.89 18.00 16.74
N SER A 365 15.71 16.73 17.06
CA SER A 365 14.45 16.15 17.51
C SER A 365 14.44 15.96 19.04
N GLU A 366 13.24 15.89 19.66
CA GLU A 366 13.12 15.66 21.11
C GLU A 366 12.95 14.19 21.47
N THR A 367 12.04 13.45 20.82
CA THR A 367 11.58 12.15 21.35
C THR A 367 11.38 11.03 20.32
N GLU A 368 10.99 11.30 19.08
CA GLU A 368 10.54 10.25 18.16
C GLU A 368 11.33 10.18 16.86
N ASP A 369 11.93 11.28 16.42
CA ASP A 369 12.71 11.35 15.20
C ASP A 369 14.21 11.36 15.49
N PHE A 370 15.02 11.17 14.44
CA PHE A 370 16.45 11.32 14.55
C PHE A 370 16.85 12.75 14.82
N THR A 371 17.82 12.94 15.70
CA THR A 371 18.70 14.11 15.69
C THR A 371 19.88 13.79 14.80
N ALA A 372 20.28 14.71 13.93
CA ALA A 372 21.38 14.51 13.01
C ALA A 372 22.35 15.70 12.98
N ALA A 373 23.63 15.41 12.77
CA ALA A 373 24.65 16.40 12.46
C ALA A 373 25.48 15.96 11.24
N CYS A 374 25.88 16.96 10.45
CA CYS A 374 26.59 16.75 9.20
C CYS A 374 27.75 17.75 9.09
N ALA A 375 28.96 17.26 8.85
CA ALA A 375 30.14 18.08 8.51
C ALA A 375 30.42 17.97 7.01
N THR A 376 30.56 19.11 6.32
CA THR A 376 30.82 19.19 4.88
C THR A 376 32.17 19.83 4.61
N PHE A 377 32.94 19.20 3.72
CA PHE A 377 34.30 19.58 3.36
C PHE A 377 34.40 19.88 1.87
N ALA A 378 34.72 21.11 1.50
CA ALA A 378 35.03 21.43 0.11
C ALA A 378 36.42 20.90 -0.26
N LEU A 379 36.49 20.09 -1.35
CA LEU A 379 37.73 19.53 -1.83
C LEU A 379 38.29 20.30 -3.02
N ASP A 380 39.63 20.21 -3.21
CA ASP A 380 40.32 20.94 -4.27
C ASP A 380 39.91 20.55 -5.70
N ASN A 381 39.32 19.37 -5.85
CA ASN A 381 38.79 18.84 -7.12
C ASN A 381 37.32 19.28 -7.42
N GLY A 382 36.76 20.16 -6.61
CA GLY A 382 35.37 20.64 -6.73
C GLY A 382 34.30 19.66 -6.22
N LYS A 383 34.70 18.58 -5.55
CA LYS A 383 33.80 17.67 -4.85
C LYS A 383 33.59 18.12 -3.40
N VAL A 384 32.57 17.57 -2.76
CA VAL A 384 32.29 17.80 -1.33
C VAL A 384 32.25 16.47 -0.62
N ALA A 385 33.11 16.33 0.39
CA ALA A 385 33.04 15.20 1.30
C ALA A 385 32.08 15.50 2.46
N VAL A 386 31.39 14.47 2.93
CA VAL A 386 30.32 14.58 3.93
C VAL A 386 30.52 13.53 5.01
N LEU A 387 30.60 13.96 6.26
CA LEU A 387 30.59 13.08 7.43
C LEU A 387 29.34 13.37 8.25
N THR A 388 28.59 12.33 8.60
CA THR A 388 27.35 12.48 9.38
C THR A 388 27.36 11.60 10.62
N HIS A 389 26.61 12.01 11.63
CA HIS A 389 26.28 11.18 12.78
C HIS A 389 24.84 11.47 13.21
N SER A 390 24.14 10.45 13.70
CA SER A 390 22.75 10.57 14.15
C SER A 390 22.57 10.03 15.56
N TRP A 391 21.54 10.49 16.24
CA TRP A 391 21.17 10.06 17.59
C TRP A 391 19.69 9.71 17.62
N ILE A 392 19.33 8.63 18.34
CA ILE A 392 17.96 8.19 18.50
C ILE A 392 17.74 7.67 19.94
N PRO A 393 16.56 7.88 20.55
CA PRO A 393 16.26 7.32 21.86
C PRO A 393 16.04 5.79 21.77
N LYS A 394 16.51 5.05 22.76
CA LYS A 394 16.41 3.58 22.82
C LYS A 394 14.97 3.07 22.73
N HIS A 395 14.00 3.78 23.31
CA HIS A 395 12.61 3.34 23.25
C HIS A 395 12.07 3.30 21.80
N LYS A 396 12.50 4.24 20.93
CA LYS A 396 12.12 4.19 19.51
C LYS A 396 12.64 2.93 18.83
N VAL A 397 13.86 2.52 19.14
CA VAL A 397 14.47 1.28 18.62
C VAL A 397 13.76 0.03 19.14
N GLU A 398 13.36 0.03 20.42
CA GLU A 398 12.75 -1.13 21.08
C GLU A 398 11.26 -1.30 20.73
N TYR A 399 10.53 -0.21 20.48
CA TYR A 399 9.10 -0.22 20.21
C TYR A 399 8.75 0.07 18.75
N SER A 400 9.75 0.27 17.88
CA SER A 400 9.52 0.40 16.45
C SER A 400 9.13 -0.96 15.86
N ASN A 401 8.04 -1.00 15.12
CA ASN A 401 7.65 -2.15 14.29
C ASN A 401 8.41 -2.17 12.96
N GLU A 402 9.27 -1.20 12.72
CA GLU A 402 10.05 -1.05 11.50
C GLU A 402 11.27 -1.98 11.54
N LYS A 403 11.54 -2.71 10.46
CA LYS A 403 12.74 -3.54 10.30
C LYS A 403 13.95 -2.68 9.91
N ILE A 404 14.28 -1.68 10.75
CA ILE A 404 15.39 -0.76 10.53
C ILE A 404 16.62 -1.30 11.26
N PRO A 405 17.80 -1.38 10.62
CA PRO A 405 19.02 -1.96 11.20
C PRO A 405 19.76 -0.99 12.13
N TYR A 406 19.05 -0.41 13.12
CA TYR A 406 19.60 0.58 14.05
C TYR A 406 20.88 0.12 14.75
N ARG A 407 20.96 -1.17 15.15
CA ARG A 407 22.11 -1.69 15.88
C ARG A 407 23.33 -1.88 14.98
N GLU A 408 23.12 -2.25 13.72
CA GLU A 408 24.21 -2.32 12.74
C GLU A 408 24.82 -0.93 12.50
N TRP A 409 23.98 0.10 12.38
CA TRP A 409 24.45 1.48 12.23
C TRP A 409 25.14 2.03 13.48
N GLU A 410 24.76 1.55 14.69
CA GLU A 410 25.46 1.87 15.93
C GLU A 410 26.83 1.19 15.97
N GLU A 411 26.93 -0.09 15.58
CA GLU A 411 28.18 -0.83 15.48
C GLU A 411 29.14 -0.22 14.43
N ASP A 412 28.60 0.30 13.34
CA ASP A 412 29.34 1.03 12.30
C ASP A 412 29.77 2.45 12.73
N GLY A 413 29.33 2.92 13.90
CA GLY A 413 29.66 4.24 14.43
C GLY A 413 28.90 5.40 13.76
N LEU A 414 27.84 5.12 13.01
CA LEU A 414 27.03 6.11 12.29
C LEU A 414 25.86 6.64 13.14
N LEU A 415 25.45 5.88 14.14
CA LEU A 415 24.32 6.15 15.01
C LEU A 415 24.73 5.98 16.49
N THR A 416 24.15 6.79 17.37
CA THR A 416 24.16 6.57 18.81
C THR A 416 22.75 6.31 19.32
N ILE A 417 22.52 5.14 19.91
CA ILE A 417 21.26 4.81 20.58
C ILE A 417 21.39 5.24 22.03
N GLN A 418 20.67 6.29 22.42
CA GLN A 418 20.73 6.85 23.76
C GLN A 418 19.80 6.12 24.73
N ASP A 419 20.33 5.71 25.90
CA ASP A 419 19.55 5.03 26.96
C ASP A 419 18.69 6.02 27.78
N LYS A 420 18.00 6.92 27.08
CA LYS A 420 17.08 7.93 27.63
C LYS A 420 15.82 7.97 26.78
N PRO A 421 14.68 8.41 27.33
CA PRO A 421 13.44 8.58 26.55
C PRO A 421 13.41 9.85 25.70
N TYR A 422 14.45 10.62 25.69
CA TYR A 422 14.64 11.85 24.89
C TYR A 422 16.09 11.97 24.44
N ILE A 423 16.35 12.79 23.44
CA ILE A 423 17.71 13.05 22.95
C ILE A 423 18.47 13.96 23.92
N ASP A 424 19.63 13.51 24.41
CA ASP A 424 20.56 14.34 25.17
C ASP A 424 21.50 15.06 24.19
N TYR A 425 21.28 16.35 24.04
CA TYR A 425 22.08 17.19 23.14
C TYR A 425 23.54 17.38 23.57
N GLN A 426 23.90 16.90 24.78
CA GLN A 426 25.30 16.88 25.19
C GLN A 426 26.15 15.96 24.28
N ASP A 427 25.57 14.88 23.78
CA ASP A 427 26.30 14.00 22.85
C ASP A 427 26.50 14.66 21.48
N VAL A 428 25.57 15.50 21.06
CA VAL A 428 25.73 16.32 19.83
C VAL A 428 26.85 17.33 20.01
N LEU A 429 26.88 18.02 21.16
CA LEU A 429 27.96 18.95 21.52
C LEU A 429 29.32 18.23 21.52
N ASN A 430 29.40 17.09 22.18
CA ASN A 430 30.62 16.29 22.26
C ASN A 430 31.12 15.86 20.87
N TRP A 431 30.20 15.47 19.97
CA TRP A 431 30.55 15.14 18.60
C TRP A 431 31.11 16.35 17.84
N ILE A 432 30.51 17.54 17.99
CA ILE A 432 30.99 18.77 17.34
C ILE A 432 32.38 19.14 17.87
N ILE A 433 32.60 19.03 19.20
CA ILE A 433 33.92 19.29 19.81
C ILE A 433 34.95 18.31 19.24
N LYS A 434 34.63 17.01 19.15
CA LYS A 434 35.50 16.01 18.56
C LYS A 434 35.82 16.31 17.09
N MET A 435 34.85 16.79 16.33
CA MET A 435 35.07 17.22 14.94
C MET A 435 36.09 18.37 14.89
N ASN A 436 36.02 19.32 15.84
CA ASN A 436 36.98 20.44 15.91
C ASN A 436 38.36 20.05 16.41
N GLU A 437 38.54 18.86 17.01
CA GLU A 437 39.88 18.35 17.38
C GLU A 437 40.64 17.87 16.12
N HIS A 438 39.94 17.41 15.11
CA HIS A 438 40.51 16.85 13.87
C HIS A 438 40.44 17.82 12.69
N TYR A 439 39.42 18.67 12.63
CA TYR A 439 39.12 19.53 11.50
C TYR A 439 38.99 21.00 11.96
N VAL A 440 39.00 21.93 11.04
CA VAL A 440 38.78 23.35 11.35
C VAL A 440 37.30 23.67 11.12
N VAL A 441 36.52 23.70 12.20
CA VAL A 441 35.09 24.04 12.11
C VAL A 441 34.95 25.55 11.95
N GLU A 442 34.70 26.02 10.72
CA GLU A 442 34.58 27.43 10.40
C GLU A 442 33.24 28.03 10.82
N LYS A 443 32.16 27.24 10.66
CA LYS A 443 30.77 27.66 10.91
C LYS A 443 29.89 26.49 11.29
N ILE A 444 28.91 26.79 12.18
CA ILE A 444 27.86 25.82 12.52
C ILE A 444 26.51 26.43 12.15
N THR A 445 25.73 25.73 11.32
CA THR A 445 24.37 26.12 10.92
C THR A 445 23.34 25.23 11.61
N TYR A 446 22.19 25.81 11.98
CA TYR A 446 21.17 25.07 12.74
C TYR A 446 19.76 25.59 12.47
N ASP A 447 18.75 24.69 12.66
CA ASP A 447 17.36 25.10 12.79
C ASP A 447 17.11 25.64 14.22
N ARG A 448 16.26 26.64 14.31
CA ARG A 448 15.89 27.28 15.57
C ARG A 448 15.15 26.36 16.54
N ALA A 449 14.42 25.36 16.03
CA ALA A 449 13.66 24.43 16.86
C ALA A 449 14.62 23.71 17.83
N ASN A 450 14.31 23.70 19.12
CA ASN A 450 15.04 23.03 20.19
C ASN A 450 16.53 23.43 20.38
N ALA A 451 17.09 24.28 19.50
CA ALA A 451 18.52 24.55 19.43
C ALA A 451 19.06 25.57 20.51
N PHE A 452 18.19 26.23 21.23
CA PHE A 452 18.60 27.36 22.08
C PHE A 452 19.72 27.03 23.08
N LYS A 453 19.56 25.91 23.82
CA LYS A 453 20.56 25.52 24.85
C LYS A 453 21.86 25.08 24.20
N LEU A 454 21.81 24.18 23.21
CA LEU A 454 23.00 23.70 22.50
C LEU A 454 23.75 24.87 21.83
N ASN A 455 23.05 25.79 21.21
CA ASN A 455 23.64 26.95 20.56
C ASN A 455 24.35 27.88 21.54
N GLN A 456 23.80 28.08 22.76
CA GLN A 456 24.50 28.83 23.80
C GLN A 456 25.80 28.14 24.22
N GLU A 457 25.79 26.83 24.41
CA GLU A 457 26.98 26.05 24.76
C GLU A 457 28.04 26.11 23.65
N LEU A 458 27.66 25.97 22.39
CA LEU A 458 28.55 26.11 21.24
C LEU A 458 29.23 27.48 21.19
N LYS A 459 28.47 28.54 21.41
CA LYS A 459 29.02 29.91 21.50
C LYS A 459 29.99 30.09 22.68
N ASN A 460 29.73 29.46 23.82
CA ASN A 460 30.63 29.49 24.97
C ASN A 460 31.97 28.77 24.69
N TYR A 461 31.94 27.75 23.81
CA TYR A 461 33.14 27.08 23.28
C TYR A 461 33.85 27.90 22.19
N GLY A 462 33.27 29.01 21.74
CA GLY A 462 33.88 29.91 20.76
C GLY A 462 33.50 29.62 19.31
N PHE A 463 32.54 28.74 19.06
CA PHE A 463 32.08 28.45 17.69
C PHE A 463 31.24 29.59 17.10
N GLU A 464 31.45 29.87 15.82
CA GLU A 464 30.55 30.72 15.05
C GLU A 464 29.30 29.95 14.66
N THR A 465 28.11 30.45 15.02
CA THR A 465 26.84 29.80 14.77
C THR A 465 25.89 30.70 14.00
N GLU A 466 25.16 30.14 13.02
CA GLU A 466 24.18 30.83 12.20
C GLU A 466 22.86 30.11 12.14
N GLU A 467 21.75 30.82 12.37
CA GLU A 467 20.38 30.23 12.23
C GLU A 467 20.00 30.11 10.75
N THR A 468 19.59 28.92 10.35
CA THR A 468 19.03 28.66 9.03
C THR A 468 17.52 28.69 9.10
N ARG A 469 16.88 29.61 8.36
CA ARG A 469 15.42 29.73 8.33
C ARG A 469 14.81 28.56 7.57
N GLN A 470 13.88 27.86 8.22
CA GLN A 470 13.10 26.79 7.64
C GLN A 470 11.98 27.37 6.75
N GLY A 471 12.14 27.29 5.44
CA GLY A 471 11.12 27.77 4.51
C GLY A 471 11.50 27.51 3.06
N ALA A 472 10.49 27.41 2.21
CA ALA A 472 10.69 27.10 0.79
C ALA A 472 11.65 28.06 0.06
N LEU A 473 11.63 29.35 0.42
CA LEU A 473 12.51 30.35 -0.19
C LEU A 473 13.99 30.16 0.18
N THR A 474 14.28 29.60 1.35
CA THR A 474 15.66 29.38 1.84
C THR A 474 16.16 27.99 1.45
N LEU A 475 15.34 26.95 1.67
CA LEU A 475 15.76 25.57 1.50
C LEU A 475 15.67 25.08 0.06
N SER A 476 14.68 25.54 -0.75
CA SER A 476 14.52 25.04 -2.12
C SER A 476 15.73 25.27 -3.02
N PRO A 477 16.42 26.44 -3.00
CA PRO A 477 17.64 26.63 -3.77
C PRO A 477 18.75 25.67 -3.32
N ALA A 478 18.99 25.55 -2.02
CA ALA A 478 20.04 24.67 -1.46
C ALA A 478 19.78 23.18 -1.78
N LEU A 479 18.52 22.73 -1.69
CA LEU A 479 18.14 21.38 -2.07
C LEU A 479 18.32 21.13 -3.56
N LYS A 480 18.03 22.14 -4.41
CA LYS A 480 18.26 22.02 -5.85
C LYS A 480 19.76 21.89 -6.16
N ASP A 481 20.58 22.75 -5.56
CA ASP A 481 22.04 22.70 -5.72
C ASP A 481 22.61 21.35 -5.24
N LEU A 482 22.15 20.86 -4.08
CA LEU A 482 22.54 19.54 -3.57
C LEU A 482 22.16 18.41 -4.54
N LYS A 483 20.95 18.46 -5.12
CA LYS A 483 20.52 17.49 -6.13
C LYS A 483 21.37 17.53 -7.39
N GLU A 484 21.72 18.72 -7.87
CA GLU A 484 22.62 18.89 -9.02
C GLU A 484 24.02 18.33 -8.71
N MET A 485 24.54 18.53 -7.50
CA MET A 485 25.83 17.96 -7.08
C MET A 485 25.82 16.43 -7.05
N PHE A 486 24.73 15.80 -6.60
CA PHE A 486 24.56 14.35 -6.68
C PHE A 486 24.51 13.86 -8.14
N LEU A 487 23.75 14.52 -9.01
CA LEU A 487 23.67 14.19 -10.44
C LEU A 487 25.02 14.29 -11.15
N ASP A 488 25.85 15.25 -10.75
CA ASP A 488 27.20 15.48 -11.26
C ASP A 488 28.26 14.52 -10.66
N GLY A 489 27.91 13.67 -9.66
CA GLY A 489 28.85 12.78 -8.99
C GLY A 489 29.88 13.53 -8.13
N LYS A 490 29.49 14.65 -7.54
CA LYS A 490 30.36 15.55 -6.73
C LYS A 490 30.29 15.29 -5.24
N ILE A 491 29.39 14.41 -4.75
CA ILE A 491 29.24 14.15 -3.34
C ILE A 491 30.00 12.88 -2.96
N ILE A 492 30.80 12.94 -1.90
CA ILE A 492 31.49 11.80 -1.30
C ILE A 492 30.97 11.61 0.11
N PHE A 493 30.14 10.59 0.33
CA PHE A 493 29.53 10.28 1.61
C PHE A 493 29.91 8.91 2.16
N ASN A 494 31.01 8.36 1.65
CA ASN A 494 31.61 7.07 2.06
C ASN A 494 30.63 5.90 2.05
N ASN A 495 29.66 5.92 1.14
CA ASN A 495 28.61 4.90 1.05
C ASN A 495 27.80 4.69 2.33
N ASN A 496 27.75 5.67 3.22
CA ASN A 496 27.07 5.61 4.50
C ASN A 496 25.65 5.05 4.35
N PRO A 497 25.33 3.87 4.93
CA PRO A 497 24.05 3.20 4.76
C PRO A 497 22.90 3.98 5.41
N LEU A 498 23.15 4.72 6.50
CA LEU A 498 22.16 5.56 7.15
C LEU A 498 21.77 6.74 6.26
N MET A 499 22.74 7.37 5.56
CA MET A 499 22.44 8.42 4.58
C MET A 499 21.70 7.90 3.35
N LYS A 500 21.90 6.64 2.96
CA LYS A 500 21.13 6.02 1.88
C LYS A 500 19.69 5.71 2.28
N TRP A 501 19.47 5.50 3.57
CA TRP A 501 18.14 5.21 4.11
C TRP A 501 17.27 6.48 4.23
N TYR A 502 17.86 7.63 4.59
CA TYR A 502 17.18 8.92 4.58
C TYR A 502 16.68 9.30 3.16
#